data_440ad92b461e7d02ad1852eea3654c9c
#
_entry.id   440ad92b461e7d02ad1852eea3654c9c
#
_cell.length_a   1.000
_cell.length_b   1.000
_cell.length_c   1.000
_cell.angle_alpha   90.00
_cell.angle_beta   90.00
_cell.angle_gamma   90.00
#
_symmetry.space_group_name_H-M   'P 1'
#
loop_
_entity.id
_entity.type
_entity.pdbx_description
1 polymer ?
#
loop_
_entity_poly.entity_id
_entity_poly.type
_entity_poly.pdbx_seq_one_letter_code
_entity_poly.pdbx_strand_id
1 'polypeptide(L)'
;MKFTDLNLSEDIQSAVVAAGFEKPSPIQELTIPLALEGKDVIGQAQTGTGKTAAFGLPTLDKIRTEENTIQALVIAPTRELAVQSQEELFRFGRDKGVKVRSVYGGSSIEKQIKALRSGAHIVVGTPGRLLDLIKRKALKLNNIETLILDEADEMLNMGFLEDIEAIISRVPEERQTLLFSATMPDAIKRIGVQFMKDPEHVKIKAKELTNVNVDQYFIRVKEQEKFDTMTRLMDVDQPELSIVFGRTKRRVDELTRGLKLRGFRAEGIHGDLDQNKRLRVIRDFKNDQIDILVATDVAARGLDISGVTHVYNYDIPQDPESYVHRIGRTGRAGQSGQSITFVAPNEMGYLGIIENLTKKRMKGLKPPTAQEAFQAKKKVALKKIERDFADEAIRSNFDKFKGDAVKLAQEFTPEELALYILSLTVQDPETMPEVEIAREKPLPFKPSGGGFGGKGGRGGNRGRDNNRRGGYRGDRNRDDRDGGRRDFKRKSKKNSRDFENRGNKRPHRTSSEKKNGFVIRNKGDK
;
A
#
# COMPACT_ATOMS: atom_id res chain seq x y z
N MET A 1 3.33 31.27 10.84
CA MET A 1 2.07 31.67 10.20
C MET A 1 0.92 30.91 10.87
N LYS A 2 -0.25 31.51 11.05
CA LYS A 2 -1.48 30.84 11.51
C LYS A 2 -2.43 30.69 10.32
N PHE A 3 -3.44 29.83 10.43
CA PHE A 3 -4.44 29.70 9.35
C PHE A 3 -5.24 30.97 9.12
N THR A 4 -5.40 31.81 10.14
CA THR A 4 -6.00 33.14 10.02
C THR A 4 -5.25 34.09 9.10
N ASP A 5 -3.97 33.83 8.86
CA ASP A 5 -3.11 34.65 8.01
C ASP A 5 -3.20 34.26 6.51
N LEU A 6 -3.98 33.21 6.17
CA LEU A 6 -4.06 32.62 4.82
C LEU A 6 -5.21 33.16 3.96
N ASN A 7 -5.90 34.23 4.37
CA ASN A 7 -7.02 34.86 3.63
C ASN A 7 -8.15 33.89 3.18
N LEU A 8 -8.40 32.86 3.97
CA LEU A 8 -9.55 31.98 3.79
C LEU A 8 -10.82 32.66 4.36
N SER A 9 -12.00 32.32 3.81
CA SER A 9 -13.28 32.80 4.34
C SER A 9 -13.53 32.35 5.80
N GLU A 10 -14.35 33.09 6.53
CA GLU A 10 -14.66 32.81 7.94
C GLU A 10 -15.22 31.41 8.15
N ASP A 11 -16.06 30.91 7.25
CA ASP A 11 -16.62 29.56 7.30
C ASP A 11 -15.52 28.48 7.24
N ILE A 12 -14.55 28.66 6.35
CA ILE A 12 -13.45 27.69 6.20
C ILE A 12 -12.46 27.82 7.36
N GLN A 13 -12.18 29.03 7.83
CA GLN A 13 -11.33 29.22 9.02
C GLN A 13 -11.95 28.56 10.26
N SER A 14 -13.24 28.75 10.47
CA SER A 14 -13.98 28.13 11.58
C SER A 14 -13.93 26.60 11.52
N ALA A 15 -14.10 26.03 10.33
CA ALA A 15 -13.99 24.58 10.10
C ALA A 15 -12.58 24.04 10.38
N VAL A 16 -11.53 24.80 10.04
CA VAL A 16 -10.13 24.44 10.33
C VAL A 16 -9.86 24.41 11.83
N VAL A 17 -10.35 25.43 12.57
CA VAL A 17 -10.24 25.50 14.03
C VAL A 17 -11.02 24.37 14.70
N ALA A 18 -12.26 24.12 14.28
CA ALA A 18 -13.09 23.02 14.78
C ALA A 18 -12.47 21.64 14.50
N ALA A 19 -11.65 21.53 13.45
CA ALA A 19 -10.89 20.32 13.13
C ALA A 19 -9.61 20.15 13.96
N GLY A 20 -9.26 21.12 14.84
CA GLY A 20 -8.09 21.07 15.71
C GLY A 20 -6.77 21.45 15.03
N PHE A 21 -6.82 22.14 13.90
CA PHE A 21 -5.61 22.62 13.22
C PHE A 21 -5.20 23.99 13.77
N GLU A 22 -4.02 24.08 14.37
CA GLU A 22 -3.50 25.32 14.95
C GLU A 22 -2.62 26.11 13.98
N LYS A 23 -1.73 25.38 13.28
CA LYS A 23 -0.73 25.96 12.37
C LYS A 23 -0.73 25.22 11.04
N PRO A 24 -0.62 25.95 9.92
CA PRO A 24 -0.47 25.31 8.63
C PRO A 24 0.88 24.59 8.52
N SER A 25 0.88 23.47 7.81
CA SER A 25 2.12 22.78 7.44
C SER A 25 2.85 23.54 6.33
N PRO A 26 4.16 23.30 6.10
CA PRO A 26 4.93 24.00 5.07
C PRO A 26 4.32 23.93 3.67
N ILE A 27 3.70 22.77 3.29
CA ILE A 27 3.03 22.67 1.98
C ILE A 27 1.76 23.52 1.94
N GLN A 28 1.03 23.64 3.04
CA GLN A 28 -0.16 24.45 3.14
C GLN A 28 0.17 25.94 3.10
N GLU A 29 1.19 26.37 3.85
CA GLU A 29 1.64 27.77 3.85
C GLU A 29 2.01 28.28 2.47
N LEU A 30 2.66 27.43 1.66
CA LEU A 30 3.12 27.81 0.33
C LEU A 30 2.05 27.65 -0.76
N THR A 31 1.18 26.65 -0.63
CA THR A 31 0.22 26.33 -1.69
C THR A 31 -1.09 27.11 -1.58
N ILE A 32 -1.64 27.28 -0.36
CA ILE A 32 -2.96 27.89 -0.17
C ILE A 32 -3.03 29.30 -0.76
N PRO A 33 -2.09 30.21 -0.51
CA PRO A 33 -2.13 31.56 -1.10
C PRO A 33 -2.14 31.53 -2.63
N LEU A 34 -1.25 30.75 -3.25
CA LEU A 34 -1.17 30.62 -4.70
C LEU A 34 -2.46 30.06 -5.31
N ALA A 35 -3.04 29.05 -4.65
CA ALA A 35 -4.29 28.47 -5.08
C ALA A 35 -5.48 29.44 -4.95
N LEU A 36 -5.51 30.28 -3.92
CA LEU A 36 -6.54 31.35 -3.77
C LEU A 36 -6.41 32.41 -4.86
N GLU A 37 -5.18 32.73 -5.28
CA GLU A 37 -4.91 33.63 -6.43
C GLU A 37 -5.33 33.04 -7.78
N GLY A 38 -5.75 31.78 -7.84
CA GLY A 38 -6.16 31.13 -9.09
C GLY A 38 -5.00 30.56 -9.91
N LYS A 39 -3.78 30.56 -9.39
CA LYS A 39 -2.61 29.99 -10.08
C LYS A 39 -2.66 28.48 -10.14
N ASP A 40 -2.14 27.90 -11.19
CA ASP A 40 -1.84 26.46 -11.25
C ASP A 40 -0.65 26.16 -10.36
N VAL A 41 -0.71 25.05 -9.59
CA VAL A 41 0.34 24.72 -8.63
C VAL A 41 0.75 23.26 -8.75
N ILE A 42 2.04 23.02 -8.80
CA ILE A 42 2.66 21.70 -8.63
C ILE A 42 3.23 21.62 -7.23
N GLY A 43 2.55 20.87 -6.35
CA GLY A 43 2.95 20.65 -4.96
C GLY A 43 3.74 19.36 -4.80
N GLN A 44 5.07 19.45 -4.58
CA GLN A 44 5.91 18.29 -4.32
C GLN A 44 6.10 18.08 -2.82
N ALA A 45 5.35 17.12 -2.24
CA ALA A 45 5.40 16.77 -0.82
C ALA A 45 5.00 15.32 -0.56
N GLN A 46 5.54 14.69 0.48
CA GLN A 46 5.22 13.31 0.87
C GLN A 46 3.79 13.15 1.39
N THR A 47 3.31 11.90 1.50
CA THR A 47 2.05 11.58 2.18
C THR A 47 2.12 11.97 3.66
N GLY A 48 0.99 12.44 4.22
CA GLY A 48 0.92 12.86 5.63
C GLY A 48 1.45 14.27 5.93
N THR A 49 1.80 15.05 4.90
CA THR A 49 2.23 16.46 5.07
C THR A 49 1.06 17.45 5.06
N GLY A 50 -0.19 16.97 4.94
CA GLY A 50 -1.38 17.82 4.88
C GLY A 50 -1.74 18.31 3.49
N LYS A 51 -1.40 17.57 2.42
CA LYS A 51 -1.72 17.91 1.03
C LYS A 51 -3.22 18.09 0.80
N THR A 52 -4.07 17.23 1.39
CA THR A 52 -5.53 17.31 1.23
C THR A 52 -6.07 18.66 1.67
N ALA A 53 -5.62 19.18 2.81
CA ALA A 53 -6.01 20.52 3.25
C ALA A 53 -5.36 21.61 2.37
N ALA A 54 -4.14 21.39 1.86
CA ALA A 54 -3.45 22.35 1.00
C ALA A 54 -4.21 22.64 -0.31
N PHE A 55 -4.80 21.62 -0.94
CA PHE A 55 -5.67 21.85 -2.10
C PHE A 55 -7.14 22.03 -1.72
N GLY A 56 -7.59 21.37 -0.67
CA GLY A 56 -8.99 21.31 -0.28
C GLY A 56 -9.52 22.64 0.23
N LEU A 57 -8.80 23.31 1.15
CA LEU A 57 -9.25 24.57 1.74
C LEU A 57 -9.48 25.67 0.69
N PRO A 58 -8.51 25.99 -0.20
CA PRO A 58 -8.75 26.98 -1.24
C PRO A 58 -9.80 26.58 -2.27
N THR A 59 -9.94 25.27 -2.53
CA THR A 59 -11.02 24.78 -3.42
C THR A 59 -12.39 24.97 -2.79
N LEU A 60 -12.56 24.57 -1.51
CA LEU A 60 -13.80 24.75 -0.76
C LEU A 60 -14.19 26.22 -0.63
N ASP A 61 -13.18 27.08 -0.48
CA ASP A 61 -13.38 28.53 -0.38
C ASP A 61 -14.05 29.12 -1.63
N LYS A 62 -13.68 28.61 -2.82
CA LYS A 62 -14.20 29.05 -4.13
C LYS A 62 -15.56 28.46 -4.51
N ILE A 63 -16.02 27.38 -3.84
CA ILE A 63 -17.28 26.71 -4.20
C ILE A 63 -18.48 27.64 -3.95
N ARG A 64 -19.31 27.78 -4.98
CA ARG A 64 -20.63 28.43 -4.92
C ARG A 64 -21.69 27.37 -4.65
N THR A 65 -22.25 27.38 -3.43
CA THR A 65 -23.19 26.34 -2.96
C THR A 65 -24.59 26.48 -3.50
N GLU A 66 -24.96 27.67 -3.97
CA GLU A 66 -26.20 27.98 -4.69
C GLU A 66 -26.28 27.31 -6.06
N GLU A 67 -25.15 27.02 -6.68
CA GLU A 67 -25.07 26.31 -7.95
C GLU A 67 -25.00 24.80 -7.73
N ASN A 68 -26.05 24.07 -8.10
CA ASN A 68 -26.05 22.61 -7.99
C ASN A 68 -25.29 21.94 -9.15
N THR A 69 -24.05 22.37 -9.40
CA THR A 69 -23.15 21.89 -10.45
C THR A 69 -21.83 21.39 -9.85
N ILE A 70 -21.14 20.52 -10.59
CA ILE A 70 -19.83 20.03 -10.17
C ILE A 70 -18.79 21.06 -10.60
N GLN A 71 -18.17 21.73 -9.63
CA GLN A 71 -17.22 22.82 -9.83
C GLN A 71 -15.77 22.37 -9.62
N ALA A 72 -15.55 21.28 -8.86
CA ALA A 72 -14.22 20.73 -8.67
C ALA A 72 -14.18 19.20 -8.86
N LEU A 73 -13.09 18.74 -9.47
CA LEU A 73 -12.81 17.32 -9.67
C LEU A 73 -11.44 16.96 -9.04
N VAL A 74 -11.44 15.98 -8.14
CA VAL A 74 -10.23 15.40 -7.56
C VAL A 74 -10.04 14.00 -8.12
N ILE A 75 -8.87 13.74 -8.70
CA ILE A 75 -8.47 12.42 -9.19
C ILE A 75 -7.47 11.82 -8.20
N ALA A 76 -7.79 10.64 -7.67
CA ALA A 76 -6.98 9.92 -6.68
C ALA A 76 -6.66 8.49 -7.17
N PRO A 77 -5.46 7.93 -6.86
CA PRO A 77 -5.04 6.61 -7.35
C PRO A 77 -5.87 5.45 -6.82
N THR A 78 -6.32 5.55 -5.57
CA THR A 78 -6.98 4.45 -4.86
C THR A 78 -8.35 4.83 -4.35
N ARG A 79 -9.18 3.80 -4.10
CA ARG A 79 -10.53 3.97 -3.54
C ARG A 79 -10.49 4.57 -2.16
N GLU A 80 -9.54 4.10 -1.37
CA GLU A 80 -9.34 4.51 0.03
C GLU A 80 -8.98 5.99 0.09
N LEU A 81 -8.04 6.45 -0.75
CA LEU A 81 -7.68 7.87 -0.81
C LEU A 81 -8.85 8.72 -1.32
N ALA A 82 -9.63 8.23 -2.29
CA ALA A 82 -10.81 8.95 -2.76
C ALA A 82 -11.87 9.11 -1.66
N VAL A 83 -12.08 8.09 -0.82
CA VAL A 83 -13.00 8.16 0.32
C VAL A 83 -12.45 9.10 1.38
N GLN A 84 -11.17 8.96 1.73
CA GLN A 84 -10.50 9.80 2.72
C GLN A 84 -10.54 11.29 2.33
N SER A 85 -10.17 11.60 1.09
CA SER A 85 -10.22 12.99 0.59
C SER A 85 -11.66 13.54 0.58
N GLN A 86 -12.66 12.68 0.26
CA GLN A 86 -14.07 13.07 0.33
C GLN A 86 -14.50 13.37 1.78
N GLU A 87 -14.11 12.54 2.75
CA GLU A 87 -14.45 12.74 4.16
C GLU A 87 -13.80 14.00 4.73
N GLU A 88 -12.55 14.25 4.37
CA GLU A 88 -11.80 15.43 4.81
C GLU A 88 -12.38 16.72 4.21
N LEU A 89 -12.62 16.74 2.88
CA LEU A 89 -13.27 17.85 2.21
C LEU A 89 -14.70 18.10 2.73
N PHE A 90 -15.45 17.04 3.00
CA PHE A 90 -16.78 17.16 3.60
C PHE A 90 -16.70 17.77 5.01
N ARG A 91 -15.73 17.36 5.84
CA ARG A 91 -15.53 17.90 7.18
C ARG A 91 -15.25 19.40 7.16
N PHE A 92 -14.38 19.86 6.24
CA PHE A 92 -14.07 21.28 6.12
C PHE A 92 -15.16 22.11 5.43
N GLY A 93 -15.91 21.52 4.51
CA GLY A 93 -16.93 22.22 3.73
C GLY A 93 -18.37 22.08 4.25
N ARG A 94 -18.56 21.34 5.36
CA ARG A 94 -19.90 21.00 5.88
C ARG A 94 -20.70 22.27 6.26
N ASP A 95 -20.09 23.15 7.00
CA ASP A 95 -20.78 24.32 7.55
C ASP A 95 -21.07 25.39 6.46
N LYS A 96 -20.25 25.40 5.38
CA LYS A 96 -20.54 26.12 4.14
C LYS A 96 -21.61 25.44 3.25
N GLY A 97 -22.02 24.20 3.57
CA GLY A 97 -23.03 23.46 2.80
C GLY A 97 -22.50 22.77 1.53
N VAL A 98 -21.20 22.54 1.42
CA VAL A 98 -20.57 21.91 0.25
C VAL A 98 -20.90 20.42 0.18
N LYS A 99 -21.41 19.98 -0.99
CA LYS A 99 -21.72 18.57 -1.27
C LYS A 99 -20.54 17.90 -1.94
N VAL A 100 -19.84 17.01 -1.23
CA VAL A 100 -18.73 16.21 -1.75
C VAL A 100 -19.17 14.78 -1.99
N ARG A 101 -18.85 14.20 -3.14
CA ARG A 101 -19.18 12.81 -3.50
C ARG A 101 -17.94 12.06 -3.96
N SER A 102 -17.75 10.83 -3.46
CA SER A 102 -16.69 9.94 -3.92
C SER A 102 -17.22 8.90 -4.92
N VAL A 103 -16.43 8.61 -5.98
CA VAL A 103 -16.76 7.62 -7.01
C VAL A 103 -15.54 6.75 -7.29
N TYR A 104 -15.69 5.41 -7.15
CA TYR A 104 -14.58 4.46 -7.28
C TYR A 104 -15.06 3.07 -7.70
N GLY A 105 -14.17 2.28 -8.26
CA GLY A 105 -14.45 0.92 -8.71
C GLY A 105 -14.72 -0.05 -7.57
N GLY A 106 -15.42 -1.19 -7.84
CA GLY A 106 -15.72 -2.24 -6.86
C GLY A 106 -16.86 -1.93 -5.89
N SER A 107 -17.56 -0.81 -6.08
CA SER A 107 -18.82 -0.47 -5.43
C SER A 107 -19.93 -0.33 -6.47
N SER A 108 -21.23 -0.42 -6.07
CA SER A 108 -22.38 -0.31 -6.99
C SER A 108 -22.35 1.03 -7.72
N ILE A 109 -22.33 0.97 -9.04
CA ILE A 109 -22.34 2.16 -9.90
C ILE A 109 -23.68 2.89 -9.83
N GLU A 110 -24.79 2.16 -9.67
CA GLU A 110 -26.13 2.70 -9.58
C GLU A 110 -26.27 3.61 -8.35
N LYS A 111 -25.71 3.19 -7.20
CA LYS A 111 -25.70 4.00 -5.98
C LYS A 111 -24.90 5.30 -6.19
N GLN A 112 -23.75 5.22 -6.89
CA GLN A 112 -22.93 6.38 -7.17
C GLN A 112 -23.61 7.33 -8.15
N ILE A 113 -24.27 6.82 -9.21
CA ILE A 113 -25.06 7.63 -10.14
C ILE A 113 -26.21 8.33 -9.39
N LYS A 114 -26.92 7.61 -8.50
CA LYS A 114 -27.97 8.21 -7.67
C LYS A 114 -27.43 9.33 -6.78
N ALA A 115 -26.26 9.13 -6.16
CA ALA A 115 -25.60 10.14 -5.32
C ALA A 115 -25.19 11.38 -6.13
N LEU A 116 -24.66 11.22 -7.35
CA LEU A 116 -24.33 12.33 -8.24
C LEU A 116 -25.58 13.11 -8.66
N ARG A 117 -26.67 12.41 -8.99
CA ARG A 117 -27.96 13.05 -9.33
C ARG A 117 -28.60 13.82 -8.19
N SER A 118 -28.34 13.44 -6.93
CA SER A 118 -28.81 14.19 -5.76
C SER A 118 -28.02 15.49 -5.50
N GLY A 119 -27.01 15.76 -6.33
CA GLY A 119 -26.16 16.95 -6.29
C GLY A 119 -24.78 16.71 -5.71
N ALA A 120 -23.81 17.35 -6.35
CA ALA A 120 -22.41 17.39 -5.92
C ALA A 120 -21.79 18.70 -6.41
N HIS A 121 -21.01 19.36 -5.55
CA HIS A 121 -20.16 20.50 -5.91
C HIS A 121 -18.74 20.03 -6.19
N ILE A 122 -18.28 19.02 -5.43
CA ILE A 122 -16.96 18.40 -5.61
C ILE A 122 -17.14 16.90 -5.83
N VAL A 123 -16.45 16.35 -6.82
CA VAL A 123 -16.36 14.91 -7.05
C VAL A 123 -14.92 14.47 -6.84
N VAL A 124 -14.73 13.45 -6.00
CA VAL A 124 -13.44 12.78 -5.80
C VAL A 124 -13.52 11.39 -6.41
N GLY A 125 -12.58 10.99 -7.27
CA GLY A 125 -12.72 9.68 -7.90
C GLY A 125 -11.45 9.03 -8.37
N THR A 126 -11.55 7.69 -8.59
CA THR A 126 -10.47 6.92 -9.22
C THR A 126 -10.60 6.95 -10.74
N PRO A 127 -9.49 6.99 -11.52
CA PRO A 127 -9.51 7.23 -12.97
C PRO A 127 -10.49 6.35 -13.73
N GLY A 128 -10.40 5.03 -13.61
CA GLY A 128 -11.27 4.12 -14.37
C GLY A 128 -12.78 4.30 -14.09
N ARG A 129 -13.18 4.61 -12.83
CA ARG A 129 -14.59 4.85 -12.49
C ARG A 129 -15.06 6.22 -12.99
N LEU A 130 -14.21 7.23 -12.94
CA LEU A 130 -14.52 8.53 -13.52
C LEU A 130 -14.79 8.39 -15.01
N LEU A 131 -13.94 7.70 -15.76
CA LEU A 131 -14.14 7.44 -17.20
C LEU A 131 -15.42 6.65 -17.48
N ASP A 132 -15.75 5.63 -16.69
CA ASP A 132 -17.00 4.87 -16.85
C ASP A 132 -18.23 5.76 -16.65
N LEU A 133 -18.25 6.62 -15.62
CA LEU A 133 -19.34 7.56 -15.37
C LEU A 133 -19.44 8.65 -16.44
N ILE A 134 -18.31 9.13 -16.96
CA ILE A 134 -18.27 10.08 -18.08
C ILE A 134 -18.85 9.44 -19.36
N LYS A 135 -18.40 8.21 -19.71
CA LYS A 135 -18.92 7.46 -20.86
C LYS A 135 -20.43 7.22 -20.76
N ARG A 136 -20.95 6.99 -19.56
CA ARG A 136 -22.38 6.83 -19.27
C ARG A 136 -23.13 8.16 -19.22
N LYS A 137 -22.49 9.29 -19.44
CA LYS A 137 -23.06 10.65 -19.31
C LYS A 137 -23.66 10.93 -17.92
N ALA A 138 -23.25 10.17 -16.89
CA ALA A 138 -23.70 10.32 -15.52
C ALA A 138 -22.86 11.36 -14.74
N LEU A 139 -21.62 11.60 -15.17
CA LEU A 139 -20.73 12.64 -14.66
C LEU A 139 -20.52 13.68 -15.77
N LYS A 140 -20.95 14.92 -15.50
CA LYS A 140 -20.78 16.07 -16.39
C LYS A 140 -19.64 16.94 -15.88
N LEU A 141 -18.67 17.24 -16.74
CA LEU A 141 -17.46 17.99 -16.40
C LEU A 141 -17.44 19.42 -16.92
N ASN A 142 -18.51 19.88 -17.56
CA ASN A 142 -18.55 21.16 -18.29
C ASN A 142 -18.38 22.40 -17.40
N ASN A 143 -18.64 22.27 -16.09
CA ASN A 143 -18.59 23.37 -15.12
C ASN A 143 -17.42 23.22 -14.14
N ILE A 144 -16.45 22.36 -14.47
CA ILE A 144 -15.26 22.20 -13.62
C ILE A 144 -14.38 23.45 -13.76
N GLU A 145 -14.14 24.12 -12.64
CA GLU A 145 -13.26 25.27 -12.51
C GLU A 145 -11.94 24.91 -11.82
N THR A 146 -11.96 23.84 -11.01
CA THR A 146 -10.74 23.34 -10.34
C THR A 146 -10.55 21.85 -10.59
N LEU A 147 -9.38 21.48 -11.12
CA LEU A 147 -8.95 20.10 -11.32
C LEU A 147 -7.79 19.80 -10.36
N ILE A 148 -7.91 18.74 -9.57
CA ILE A 148 -6.86 18.30 -8.65
C ILE A 148 -6.41 16.88 -9.01
N LEU A 149 -5.08 16.70 -9.13
CA LEU A 149 -4.43 15.41 -9.27
C LEU A 149 -3.70 15.12 -7.96
N ASP A 150 -4.18 14.19 -7.15
CA ASP A 150 -3.53 13.81 -5.89
C ASP A 150 -2.77 12.49 -6.03
N GLU A 151 -1.56 12.42 -5.47
CA GLU A 151 -0.61 11.31 -5.62
C GLU A 151 -0.41 10.92 -7.10
N ALA A 152 -0.08 11.91 -7.94
CA ALA A 152 0.04 11.73 -9.39
C ALA A 152 1.10 10.69 -9.78
N ASP A 153 2.22 10.60 -9.06
CA ASP A 153 3.25 9.57 -9.23
C ASP A 153 2.70 8.16 -9.00
N GLU A 154 1.82 8.00 -8.01
CA GLU A 154 1.18 6.71 -7.75
C GLU A 154 0.22 6.30 -8.87
N MET A 155 -0.52 7.26 -9.42
CA MET A 155 -1.38 6.99 -10.58
C MET A 155 -0.58 6.51 -11.79
N LEU A 156 0.63 7.03 -11.99
CA LEU A 156 1.56 6.55 -13.02
C LEU A 156 2.03 5.12 -12.75
N ASN A 157 2.48 4.86 -11.51
CA ASN A 157 2.96 3.53 -11.11
C ASN A 157 1.87 2.46 -11.27
N MET A 158 0.59 2.87 -11.20
CA MET A 158 -0.58 2.00 -11.43
C MET A 158 -0.99 1.92 -12.91
N GLY A 159 -0.33 2.63 -13.81
CA GLY A 159 -0.61 2.61 -15.25
C GLY A 159 -1.81 3.47 -15.68
N PHE A 160 -2.24 4.45 -14.88
CA PHE A 160 -3.41 5.30 -15.17
C PHE A 160 -3.09 6.54 -16.00
N LEU A 161 -1.88 6.65 -16.59
CA LEU A 161 -1.50 7.84 -17.35
C LEU A 161 -2.51 8.19 -18.44
N GLU A 162 -2.82 7.22 -19.31
CA GLU A 162 -3.76 7.39 -20.42
C GLU A 162 -5.18 7.72 -19.92
N ASP A 163 -5.61 7.12 -18.81
CA ASP A 163 -6.91 7.40 -18.20
C ASP A 163 -6.98 8.85 -17.69
N ILE A 164 -5.92 9.34 -17.07
CA ILE A 164 -5.81 10.71 -16.56
C ILE A 164 -5.87 11.70 -17.73
N GLU A 165 -5.06 11.51 -18.76
CA GLU A 165 -5.06 12.34 -19.96
C GLU A 165 -6.44 12.37 -20.63
N ALA A 166 -7.12 11.21 -20.71
CA ALA A 166 -8.47 11.10 -21.25
C ALA A 166 -9.53 11.82 -20.39
N ILE A 167 -9.36 11.95 -19.10
CA ILE A 167 -10.23 12.73 -18.22
C ILE A 167 -9.93 14.23 -18.38
N ILE A 168 -8.67 14.62 -18.32
CA ILE A 168 -8.24 16.02 -18.43
C ILE A 168 -8.73 16.65 -19.75
N SER A 169 -8.65 15.91 -20.86
CA SER A 169 -9.10 16.38 -22.17
C SER A 169 -10.63 16.65 -22.27
N ARG A 170 -11.41 16.29 -21.23
CA ARG A 170 -12.86 16.49 -21.16
C ARG A 170 -13.29 17.55 -20.15
N VAL A 171 -12.33 18.07 -19.39
CA VAL A 171 -12.53 19.21 -18.49
C VAL A 171 -12.29 20.50 -19.28
N PRO A 172 -12.99 21.62 -19.00
CA PRO A 172 -12.76 22.89 -19.67
C PRO A 172 -11.28 23.31 -19.65
N GLU A 173 -10.82 23.99 -20.71
CA GLU A 173 -9.46 24.53 -20.76
C GLU A 173 -9.28 25.68 -19.75
N GLU A 174 -10.30 26.53 -19.61
CA GLU A 174 -10.35 27.57 -18.61
C GLU A 174 -10.67 26.95 -17.25
N ARG A 175 -9.59 26.58 -16.53
CA ARG A 175 -9.66 26.00 -15.19
C ARG A 175 -8.37 26.27 -14.44
N GLN A 176 -8.40 26.14 -13.13
CA GLN A 176 -7.22 25.99 -12.30
C GLN A 176 -6.86 24.51 -12.16
N THR A 177 -5.57 24.16 -12.27
CA THR A 177 -5.09 22.78 -12.06
C THR A 177 -4.09 22.74 -10.91
N LEU A 178 -4.36 21.86 -9.93
CA LEU A 178 -3.49 21.60 -8.78
C LEU A 178 -2.97 20.18 -8.87
N LEU A 179 -1.66 19.99 -8.97
CA LEU A 179 -1.03 18.67 -9.07
C LEU A 179 -0.18 18.41 -7.82
N PHE A 180 -0.49 17.34 -7.11
CA PHE A 180 0.27 16.91 -5.93
C PHE A 180 0.94 15.57 -6.16
N SER A 181 2.23 15.50 -5.84
CA SER A 181 3.05 14.29 -6.02
C SER A 181 4.18 14.24 -4.99
N ALA A 182 4.60 13.05 -4.58
CA ALA A 182 5.77 12.90 -3.74
C ALA A 182 7.06 12.94 -4.57
N THR A 183 7.02 12.35 -5.77
CA THR A 183 8.13 12.31 -6.73
C THR A 183 7.77 13.03 -8.02
N MET A 184 8.78 13.38 -8.82
CA MET A 184 8.55 14.15 -10.04
C MET A 184 9.23 13.47 -11.25
N PRO A 185 8.78 12.25 -11.63
CA PRO A 185 9.25 11.58 -12.83
C PRO A 185 8.88 12.37 -14.10
N ASP A 186 9.60 12.10 -15.20
CA ASP A 186 9.43 12.88 -16.44
C ASP A 186 8.01 12.83 -17.03
N ALA A 187 7.27 11.77 -16.75
CA ALA A 187 5.87 11.67 -17.19
C ALA A 187 4.96 12.66 -16.42
N ILE A 188 5.19 12.89 -15.12
CA ILE A 188 4.45 13.91 -14.34
C ILE A 188 4.84 15.32 -14.81
N LYS A 189 6.13 15.58 -15.07
CA LYS A 189 6.55 16.86 -15.64
C LYS A 189 5.86 17.13 -16.97
N ARG A 190 5.71 16.11 -17.84
CA ARG A 190 4.97 16.24 -19.10
C ARG A 190 3.51 16.61 -18.89
N ILE A 191 2.80 16.00 -17.92
CA ILE A 191 1.44 16.40 -17.56
C ILE A 191 1.42 17.89 -17.16
N GLY A 192 2.34 18.32 -16.31
CA GLY A 192 2.46 19.73 -15.92
C GLY A 192 2.63 20.66 -17.13
N VAL A 193 3.56 20.36 -18.04
CA VAL A 193 3.82 21.18 -19.24
C VAL A 193 2.64 21.16 -20.22
N GLN A 194 1.95 20.03 -20.36
CA GLN A 194 0.92 19.85 -21.38
C GLN A 194 -0.46 20.38 -20.95
N PHE A 195 -0.79 20.29 -19.67
CA PHE A 195 -2.16 20.52 -19.20
C PHE A 195 -2.30 21.61 -18.12
N MET A 196 -1.20 22.26 -17.72
CA MET A 196 -1.21 23.35 -16.74
C MET A 196 -0.75 24.65 -17.37
N LYS A 197 -1.24 25.78 -16.84
CA LYS A 197 -0.91 27.15 -17.28
C LYS A 197 0.11 27.76 -16.33
N ASP A 198 1.36 27.89 -16.78
CA ASP A 198 2.48 28.50 -16.04
C ASP A 198 2.49 28.11 -14.53
N PRO A 199 2.60 26.82 -14.22
CA PRO A 199 2.38 26.34 -12.86
C PRO A 199 3.49 26.76 -11.91
N GLU A 200 3.13 27.25 -10.74
CA GLU A 200 4.06 27.50 -9.64
C GLU A 200 4.52 26.17 -9.01
N HIS A 201 5.82 25.98 -8.91
CA HIS A 201 6.39 24.75 -8.38
C HIS A 201 6.76 24.89 -6.90
N VAL A 202 5.87 24.45 -6.03
CA VAL A 202 6.07 24.38 -4.58
C VAL A 202 6.74 23.07 -4.21
N LYS A 203 7.98 23.14 -3.73
CA LYS A 203 8.75 21.98 -3.33
C LYS A 203 9.18 22.08 -1.88
N ILE A 204 8.74 21.14 -1.04
CA ILE A 204 9.23 21.03 0.32
C ILE A 204 10.63 20.39 0.30
N LYS A 205 11.62 21.06 0.89
CA LYS A 205 13.02 20.59 0.88
C LYS A 205 13.13 19.22 1.58
N ALA A 206 13.93 18.33 1.02
CA ALA A 206 14.15 16.98 1.52
C ALA A 206 14.61 16.91 2.99
N LYS A 207 15.24 17.98 3.50
CA LYS A 207 15.66 18.09 4.91
C LYS A 207 14.48 18.19 5.89
N GLU A 208 13.33 18.69 5.41
CA GLU A 208 12.05 18.73 6.14
C GLU A 208 11.23 17.47 5.91
N LEU A 209 11.50 16.74 4.81
CA LEU A 209 10.89 15.46 4.45
C LEU A 209 11.44 14.27 5.26
N THR A 210 12.66 14.38 5.78
CA THR A 210 13.32 13.35 6.61
C THR A 210 13.05 13.50 8.11
N ASN A 211 12.16 14.44 8.52
CA ASN A 211 11.64 14.51 9.90
C ASN A 211 10.72 13.34 10.26
N VAL A 212 10.66 12.32 9.44
CA VAL A 212 10.18 11.02 9.88
C VAL A 212 11.25 10.44 10.77
N ASN A 213 11.06 10.52 12.08
CA ASN A 213 11.89 9.88 13.09
C ASN A 213 11.72 8.36 12.97
N VAL A 214 12.18 7.79 11.85
CA VAL A 214 12.15 6.35 11.63
C VAL A 214 13.56 5.80 11.73
N ASP A 215 13.77 4.97 12.72
CA ASP A 215 14.94 4.13 12.80
C ASP A 215 14.83 3.00 11.79
N GLN A 216 15.85 2.87 10.93
CA GLN A 216 15.83 1.91 9.83
C GLN A 216 16.84 0.80 10.09
N TYR A 217 16.34 -0.43 10.10
CA TYR A 217 17.10 -1.63 10.35
C TYR A 217 16.96 -2.65 9.23
N PHE A 218 17.94 -3.52 9.08
CA PHE A 218 17.81 -4.72 8.28
C PHE A 218 18.26 -5.96 9.03
N ILE A 219 17.69 -7.10 8.69
CA ILE A 219 18.08 -8.42 9.20
C ILE A 219 18.44 -9.29 8.00
N ARG A 220 19.71 -9.73 7.95
CA ARG A 220 20.16 -10.70 6.94
C ARG A 220 19.73 -12.09 7.37
N VAL A 221 18.83 -12.71 6.61
CA VAL A 221 18.21 -13.99 6.96
C VAL A 221 17.85 -14.78 5.70
N LYS A 222 17.91 -16.12 5.76
CA LYS A 222 17.44 -16.97 4.65
C LYS A 222 15.94 -16.86 4.50
N GLU A 223 15.44 -17.00 3.27
CA GLU A 223 14.00 -16.88 2.95
C GLU A 223 13.12 -17.78 3.85
N GLN A 224 13.56 -18.99 4.13
CA GLN A 224 12.84 -19.95 4.98
C GLN A 224 12.76 -19.55 6.46
N GLU A 225 13.73 -18.77 6.93
CA GLU A 225 13.85 -18.36 8.33
C GLU A 225 13.20 -16.98 8.58
N LYS A 226 12.76 -16.26 7.50
CA LYS A 226 12.18 -14.91 7.63
C LYS A 226 10.99 -14.88 8.58
N PHE A 227 10.06 -15.82 8.44
CA PHE A 227 8.83 -15.84 9.21
C PHE A 227 9.09 -16.04 10.71
N ASP A 228 9.87 -17.05 11.06
CA ASP A 228 10.22 -17.32 12.47
C ASP A 228 11.07 -16.20 13.06
N THR A 229 11.96 -15.60 12.27
CA THR A 229 12.74 -14.44 12.71
C THR A 229 11.84 -13.23 12.97
N MET A 230 10.85 -12.96 12.07
CA MET A 230 9.92 -11.85 12.23
C MET A 230 9.04 -12.04 13.48
N THR A 231 8.48 -13.23 13.69
CA THR A 231 7.62 -13.49 14.85
C THR A 231 8.41 -13.41 16.16
N ARG A 232 9.64 -13.92 16.19
CA ARG A 232 10.52 -13.76 17.36
C ARG A 232 10.85 -12.30 17.65
N LEU A 233 11.08 -11.50 16.60
CA LEU A 233 11.33 -10.08 16.77
C LEU A 233 10.10 -9.35 17.34
N MET A 234 8.90 -9.67 16.82
CA MET A 234 7.64 -9.14 17.36
C MET A 234 7.41 -9.52 18.82
N ASP A 235 7.81 -10.73 19.20
CA ASP A 235 7.74 -11.19 20.60
C ASP A 235 8.71 -10.44 21.52
N VAL A 236 9.87 -9.98 21.01
CA VAL A 236 10.85 -9.20 21.76
C VAL A 236 10.48 -7.72 21.82
N ASP A 237 10.14 -7.13 20.67
CA ASP A 237 9.91 -5.69 20.54
C ASP A 237 8.51 -5.26 21.02
N GLN A 238 7.53 -6.18 21.04
CA GLN A 238 6.15 -5.93 21.49
C GLN A 238 5.53 -4.70 20.82
N PRO A 239 5.46 -4.62 19.48
CA PRO A 239 4.91 -3.47 18.79
C PRO A 239 3.44 -3.27 19.15
N GLU A 240 3.03 -2.03 19.42
CA GLU A 240 1.62 -1.70 19.68
C GLU A 240 0.79 -1.91 18.41
N LEU A 241 1.18 -1.23 17.33
CA LEU A 241 0.58 -1.41 16.00
C LEU A 241 1.66 -1.60 14.95
N SER A 242 1.49 -2.55 14.06
CA SER A 242 2.48 -2.84 13.03
C SER A 242 1.87 -3.11 11.66
N ILE A 243 2.63 -2.80 10.62
CA ILE A 243 2.32 -3.18 9.25
C ILE A 243 3.41 -4.12 8.72
N VAL A 244 2.99 -5.24 8.15
CA VAL A 244 3.87 -6.21 7.48
C VAL A 244 3.64 -6.13 5.97
N PHE A 245 4.68 -5.83 5.21
CA PHE A 245 4.61 -5.76 3.75
C PHE A 245 5.04 -7.08 3.10
N GLY A 246 4.10 -7.69 2.36
CA GLY A 246 4.34 -8.83 1.48
C GLY A 246 4.22 -8.42 0.01
N ARG A 247 5.04 -9.03 -0.86
CA ARG A 247 5.14 -8.68 -2.28
C ARG A 247 3.89 -9.05 -3.07
N THR A 248 3.23 -10.15 -2.74
CA THR A 248 2.09 -10.70 -3.49
C THR A 248 0.87 -10.91 -2.60
N LYS A 249 -0.31 -10.97 -3.22
CA LYS A 249 -1.57 -11.27 -2.53
C LYS A 249 -1.49 -12.60 -1.77
N ARG A 250 -0.94 -13.63 -2.44
CA ARG A 250 -0.72 -14.94 -1.85
C ARG A 250 0.19 -14.87 -0.61
N ARG A 251 1.28 -14.08 -0.70
CA ARG A 251 2.19 -13.84 0.43
C ARG A 251 1.47 -13.21 1.61
N VAL A 252 0.61 -12.23 1.35
CA VAL A 252 -0.23 -11.60 2.39
C VAL A 252 -1.14 -12.62 3.07
N ASP A 253 -1.80 -13.50 2.31
CA ASP A 253 -2.67 -14.54 2.86
C ASP A 253 -1.88 -15.57 3.69
N GLU A 254 -0.70 -15.99 3.20
CA GLU A 254 0.17 -16.94 3.91
C GLU A 254 0.69 -16.34 5.24
N LEU A 255 1.19 -15.10 5.20
CA LEU A 255 1.66 -14.39 6.39
C LEU A 255 0.54 -14.17 7.41
N THR A 256 -0.63 -13.74 6.95
CA THR A 256 -1.79 -13.52 7.84
C THR A 256 -2.19 -14.81 8.55
N ARG A 257 -2.28 -15.93 7.82
CA ARG A 257 -2.61 -17.23 8.42
C ARG A 257 -1.53 -17.68 9.40
N GLY A 258 -0.26 -17.55 9.02
CA GLY A 258 0.87 -17.90 9.87
C GLY A 258 0.90 -17.09 11.17
N LEU A 259 0.68 -15.78 11.09
CA LEU A 259 0.61 -14.91 12.27
C LEU A 259 -0.54 -15.28 13.20
N LYS A 260 -1.74 -15.56 12.65
CA LYS A 260 -2.88 -16.04 13.45
C LYS A 260 -2.60 -17.38 14.13
N LEU A 261 -1.92 -18.32 13.45
CA LEU A 261 -1.50 -19.58 14.03
C LEU A 261 -0.49 -19.41 15.17
N ARG A 262 0.32 -18.36 15.13
CA ARG A 262 1.25 -17.96 16.21
C ARG A 262 0.60 -17.12 17.32
N GLY A 263 -0.75 -16.92 17.26
CA GLY A 263 -1.50 -16.22 18.28
C GLY A 263 -1.54 -14.69 18.13
N PHE A 264 -1.04 -14.12 17.03
CA PHE A 264 -1.11 -12.68 16.78
C PHE A 264 -2.47 -12.27 16.24
N ARG A 265 -2.95 -11.09 16.65
CA ARG A 265 -4.17 -10.47 16.10
C ARG A 265 -3.82 -9.79 14.76
N ALA A 266 -3.82 -10.56 13.67
CA ALA A 266 -3.40 -10.12 12.36
C ALA A 266 -4.53 -10.22 11.32
N GLU A 267 -4.66 -9.24 10.43
CA GLU A 267 -5.53 -9.30 9.24
C GLU A 267 -4.78 -8.87 7.98
N GLY A 268 -5.15 -9.52 6.86
CA GLY A 268 -4.56 -9.24 5.56
C GLY A 268 -5.39 -8.27 4.72
N ILE A 269 -4.71 -7.41 3.94
CA ILE A 269 -5.34 -6.52 2.98
C ILE A 269 -4.64 -6.59 1.63
N HIS A 270 -5.38 -6.95 0.57
CA HIS A 270 -4.89 -7.03 -0.81
C HIS A 270 -6.02 -6.79 -1.81
N GLY A 271 -5.68 -6.67 -3.11
CA GLY A 271 -6.61 -6.26 -4.15
C GLY A 271 -7.78 -7.22 -4.44
N ASP A 272 -7.73 -8.48 -3.99
CA ASP A 272 -8.80 -9.46 -4.22
C ASP A 272 -9.87 -9.46 -3.11
N LEU A 273 -9.66 -8.71 -2.03
CA LEU A 273 -10.68 -8.53 -1.02
C LEU A 273 -11.82 -7.64 -1.54
N ASP A 274 -13.05 -8.01 -1.21
CA ASP A 274 -14.18 -7.13 -1.45
C ASP A 274 -14.08 -5.83 -0.61
N GLN A 275 -14.71 -4.76 -1.09
CA GLN A 275 -14.56 -3.43 -0.50
C GLN A 275 -15.07 -3.37 0.95
N ASN A 276 -16.14 -4.09 1.27
CA ASN A 276 -16.69 -4.08 2.64
C ASN A 276 -15.73 -4.72 3.62
N LYS A 277 -15.09 -5.83 3.21
CA LYS A 277 -14.07 -6.52 4.01
C LYS A 277 -12.84 -5.64 4.21
N ARG A 278 -12.37 -4.93 3.16
CA ARG A 278 -11.26 -3.97 3.26
C ARG A 278 -11.56 -2.87 4.28
N LEU A 279 -12.72 -2.22 4.16
CA LEU A 279 -13.13 -1.15 5.08
C LEU A 279 -13.27 -1.66 6.52
N ARG A 280 -13.77 -2.91 6.71
CA ARG A 280 -13.82 -3.53 8.02
C ARG A 280 -12.42 -3.71 8.61
N VAL A 281 -11.50 -4.33 7.86
CA VAL A 281 -10.11 -4.54 8.33
C VAL A 281 -9.44 -3.23 8.72
N ILE A 282 -9.59 -2.18 7.90
CA ILE A 282 -9.02 -0.86 8.19
C ILE A 282 -9.62 -0.28 9.48
N ARG A 283 -10.94 -0.38 9.65
CA ARG A 283 -11.62 0.09 10.86
C ARG A 283 -11.18 -0.70 12.09
N ASP A 284 -11.11 -2.04 11.98
CA ASP A 284 -10.72 -2.91 13.08
C ASP A 284 -9.25 -2.63 13.49
N PHE A 285 -8.38 -2.29 12.52
CA PHE A 285 -7.01 -1.85 12.79
C PHE A 285 -6.95 -0.46 13.48
N LYS A 286 -7.76 0.50 13.02
CA LYS A 286 -7.85 1.84 13.64
C LYS A 286 -8.43 1.82 15.07
N ASN A 287 -9.22 0.80 15.40
CA ASN A 287 -9.87 0.63 16.70
C ASN A 287 -9.14 -0.41 17.59
N ASP A 288 -7.88 -0.72 17.32
CA ASP A 288 -7.03 -1.64 18.09
C ASP A 288 -7.63 -3.04 18.27
N GLN A 289 -8.53 -3.46 17.35
CA GLN A 289 -9.09 -4.82 17.32
C GLN A 289 -8.10 -5.82 16.73
N ILE A 290 -7.17 -5.35 15.91
CA ILE A 290 -6.04 -6.10 15.36
C ILE A 290 -4.75 -5.29 15.54
N ASP A 291 -3.64 -5.95 15.83
CA ASP A 291 -2.34 -5.32 16.08
C ASP A 291 -1.46 -5.29 14.83
N ILE A 292 -1.70 -6.22 13.91
CA ILE A 292 -0.86 -6.44 12.74
C ILE A 292 -1.71 -6.37 11.47
N LEU A 293 -1.40 -5.41 10.62
CA LEU A 293 -1.95 -5.33 9.27
C LEU A 293 -0.94 -5.92 8.28
N VAL A 294 -1.30 -6.98 7.56
CA VAL A 294 -0.46 -7.55 6.50
C VAL A 294 -0.94 -7.03 5.15
N ALA A 295 -0.09 -6.37 4.37
CA ALA A 295 -0.52 -5.67 3.17
C ALA A 295 0.42 -5.86 1.98
N THR A 296 -0.13 -5.75 0.76
CA THR A 296 0.68 -5.46 -0.44
C THR A 296 0.90 -3.96 -0.58
N ASP A 297 1.94 -3.53 -1.32
CA ASP A 297 2.19 -2.11 -1.58
C ASP A 297 0.95 -1.39 -2.11
N VAL A 298 0.32 -1.96 -3.13
CA VAL A 298 -0.89 -1.38 -3.75
C VAL A 298 -2.04 -1.25 -2.76
N ALA A 299 -2.22 -2.23 -1.87
CA ALA A 299 -3.32 -2.21 -0.93
C ALA A 299 -3.08 -1.28 0.28
N ALA A 300 -1.83 -1.06 0.65
CA ALA A 300 -1.45 -0.15 1.74
C ALA A 300 -1.39 1.32 1.30
N ARG A 301 -1.33 1.58 -0.01
CA ARG A 301 -1.34 2.94 -0.56
C ARG A 301 -2.67 3.64 -0.28
N GLY A 302 -2.60 4.92 0.02
CA GLY A 302 -3.79 5.72 0.34
C GLY A 302 -4.49 5.36 1.64
N LEU A 303 -3.97 4.39 2.42
CA LEU A 303 -4.52 4.13 3.75
C LEU A 303 -4.05 5.22 4.72
N ASP A 304 -5.00 5.94 5.28
CA ASP A 304 -4.74 6.80 6.44
C ASP A 304 -4.67 5.93 7.68
N ILE A 305 -3.47 5.49 7.98
CA ILE A 305 -3.15 4.70 9.17
C ILE A 305 -2.14 5.51 9.97
N SER A 306 -2.56 5.96 11.15
CA SER A 306 -1.73 6.64 12.15
C SER A 306 -1.48 5.73 13.34
N GLY A 307 -0.48 6.04 14.14
CA GLY A 307 -0.15 5.26 15.34
C GLY A 307 0.67 3.99 15.08
N VAL A 308 1.07 3.70 13.83
CA VAL A 308 1.92 2.56 13.52
C VAL A 308 3.32 2.79 14.10
N THR A 309 3.73 1.90 15.01
CA THR A 309 5.05 1.96 15.65
C THR A 309 6.11 1.24 14.83
N HIS A 310 5.73 0.14 14.16
CA HIS A 310 6.65 -0.72 13.42
C HIS A 310 6.20 -1.02 11.99
N VAL A 311 7.14 -0.91 11.05
CA VAL A 311 6.96 -1.35 9.66
C VAL A 311 7.91 -2.51 9.38
N TYR A 312 7.37 -3.68 9.11
CA TYR A 312 8.12 -4.87 8.73
C TYR A 312 8.07 -5.07 7.23
N ASN A 313 9.19 -4.89 6.54
CA ASN A 313 9.32 -5.24 5.13
C ASN A 313 9.72 -6.73 5.05
N TYR A 314 8.73 -7.64 5.12
CA TYR A 314 8.96 -9.07 5.00
C TYR A 314 9.60 -9.42 3.65
N ASP A 315 9.06 -8.85 2.59
CA ASP A 315 9.69 -8.83 1.27
C ASP A 315 10.24 -7.43 0.98
N ILE A 316 11.48 -7.37 0.50
CA ILE A 316 12.05 -6.12 -0.01
C ILE A 316 11.17 -5.60 -1.17
N PRO A 317 10.86 -4.29 -1.25
CA PRO A 317 9.98 -3.75 -2.30
C PRO A 317 10.60 -3.93 -3.69
N GLN A 318 9.75 -4.12 -4.72
CA GLN A 318 10.22 -4.27 -6.11
C GLN A 318 10.78 -2.96 -6.67
N ASP A 319 10.24 -1.86 -6.21
CA ASP A 319 10.60 -0.51 -6.55
C ASP A 319 11.16 0.20 -5.32
N PRO A 320 12.37 0.80 -5.39
CA PRO A 320 12.98 1.48 -4.26
C PRO A 320 12.16 2.65 -3.70
N GLU A 321 11.37 3.34 -4.54
CA GLU A 321 10.49 4.43 -4.10
C GLU A 321 9.37 3.91 -3.19
N SER A 322 8.87 2.71 -3.46
CA SER A 322 7.88 2.03 -2.61
C SER A 322 8.39 1.84 -1.17
N TYR A 323 9.71 1.72 -0.96
CA TYR A 323 10.28 1.67 0.38
C TYR A 323 9.97 2.93 1.19
N VAL A 324 10.09 4.09 0.58
CA VAL A 324 9.81 5.39 1.23
C VAL A 324 8.33 5.48 1.61
N HIS A 325 7.43 5.02 0.73
CA HIS A 325 5.99 4.98 1.00
C HIS A 325 5.62 4.00 2.11
N ARG A 326 6.34 2.87 2.24
CA ARG A 326 6.14 1.90 3.32
C ARG A 326 6.56 2.48 4.67
N ILE A 327 7.78 3.01 4.78
CA ILE A 327 8.28 3.56 6.04
C ILE A 327 7.54 4.82 6.47
N GLY A 328 6.97 5.57 5.50
CA GLY A 328 6.09 6.70 5.77
C GLY A 328 4.77 6.34 6.45
N ARG A 329 4.50 5.06 6.77
CA ARG A 329 3.36 4.64 7.61
C ARG A 329 3.63 4.79 9.10
N THR A 330 4.89 4.90 9.49
CA THR A 330 5.31 5.13 10.89
C THR A 330 6.03 6.48 11.02
N GLY A 331 6.33 6.90 12.22
CA GLY A 331 7.05 8.14 12.51
C GLY A 331 6.29 9.43 12.16
N ARG A 332 4.96 9.41 12.14
CA ARG A 332 4.10 10.57 11.83
C ARG A 332 3.83 11.41 13.08
N ALA A 333 3.47 12.67 12.86
CA ALA A 333 3.07 13.62 13.92
C ALA A 333 4.09 13.76 15.06
N GLY A 334 5.40 13.69 14.75
CA GLY A 334 6.48 13.85 15.74
C GLY A 334 6.78 12.60 16.56
N GLN A 335 6.07 11.49 16.36
CA GLN A 335 6.36 10.21 17.01
C GLN A 335 7.56 9.52 16.36
N SER A 336 8.30 8.72 17.14
CA SER A 336 9.35 7.84 16.63
C SER A 336 8.73 6.56 16.08
N GLY A 337 9.35 5.98 15.04
CA GLY A 337 8.94 4.71 14.47
C GLY A 337 10.12 3.84 14.09
N GLN A 338 9.87 2.56 13.86
CA GLN A 338 10.90 1.60 13.43
C GLN A 338 10.52 0.95 12.10
N SER A 339 11.50 0.78 11.23
CA SER A 339 11.36 0.01 10.00
C SER A 339 12.40 -1.10 9.95
N ILE A 340 11.96 -2.34 9.85
CA ILE A 340 12.82 -3.52 9.80
C ILE A 340 12.63 -4.23 8.46
N THR A 341 13.73 -4.43 7.72
CA THR A 341 13.73 -5.07 6.41
C THR A 341 14.41 -6.44 6.47
N PHE A 342 13.68 -7.49 6.10
CA PHE A 342 14.23 -8.85 6.00
C PHE A 342 14.86 -9.07 4.64
N VAL A 343 16.17 -9.27 4.61
CA VAL A 343 16.96 -9.32 3.38
C VAL A 343 17.59 -10.69 3.22
N ALA A 344 17.24 -11.38 2.14
CA ALA A 344 17.90 -12.63 1.78
C ALA A 344 19.33 -12.35 1.26
N PRO A 345 20.26 -13.31 1.38
CA PRO A 345 21.66 -13.09 0.96
C PRO A 345 21.82 -12.59 -0.48
N ASN A 346 20.95 -13.01 -1.38
CA ASN A 346 20.92 -12.61 -2.78
C ASN A 346 20.23 -11.26 -3.04
N GLU A 347 19.58 -10.66 -2.04
CA GLU A 347 18.90 -9.36 -2.11
C GLU A 347 19.76 -8.21 -1.55
N MET A 348 20.95 -8.49 -1.00
CA MET A 348 21.82 -7.47 -0.40
C MET A 348 22.22 -6.34 -1.36
N GLY A 349 22.40 -6.65 -2.66
CA GLY A 349 22.65 -5.63 -3.67
C GLY A 349 21.47 -4.65 -3.86
N TYR A 350 20.25 -5.15 -3.67
CA TYR A 350 19.05 -4.32 -3.76
C TYR A 350 18.88 -3.41 -2.54
N LEU A 351 19.28 -3.87 -1.35
CA LEU A 351 19.36 -3.05 -0.15
C LEU A 351 20.23 -1.80 -0.39
N GLY A 352 21.40 -1.98 -1.03
CA GLY A 352 22.28 -0.86 -1.38
C GLY A 352 21.64 0.19 -2.31
N ILE A 353 20.73 -0.22 -3.21
CA ILE A 353 19.98 0.72 -4.07
C ILE A 353 19.01 1.55 -3.21
N ILE A 354 18.31 0.93 -2.27
CA ILE A 354 17.41 1.63 -1.34
C ILE A 354 18.18 2.61 -0.46
N GLU A 355 19.32 2.22 0.10
CA GLU A 355 20.18 3.10 0.91
C GLU A 355 20.68 4.31 0.13
N ASN A 356 21.05 4.10 -1.15
CA ASN A 356 21.47 5.20 -2.03
C ASN A 356 20.33 6.18 -2.34
N LEU A 357 19.10 5.67 -2.54
CA LEU A 357 17.93 6.51 -2.78
C LEU A 357 17.56 7.33 -1.54
N THR A 358 17.50 6.66 -0.38
CA THR A 358 17.12 7.30 0.89
C THR A 358 18.23 8.15 1.50
N LYS A 359 19.45 8.03 0.97
CA LYS A 359 20.68 8.63 1.53
C LYS A 359 20.88 8.31 3.02
N LYS A 360 20.31 7.23 3.50
CA LYS A 360 20.39 6.76 4.88
C LYS A 360 20.80 5.27 4.89
N ARG A 361 21.85 4.94 5.63
CA ARG A 361 22.27 3.56 5.83
C ARG A 361 21.42 2.91 6.90
N MET A 362 21.01 1.67 6.65
CA MET A 362 20.28 0.86 7.61
C MET A 362 21.25 0.19 8.58
N LYS A 363 20.85 0.09 9.84
CA LYS A 363 21.62 -0.63 10.86
C LYS A 363 21.30 -2.12 10.79
N GLY A 364 22.34 -2.97 10.76
CA GLY A 364 22.16 -4.42 10.83
C GLY A 364 21.72 -4.87 12.22
N LEU A 365 20.63 -5.63 12.31
CA LEU A 365 20.18 -6.28 13.54
C LEU A 365 20.51 -7.79 13.49
N LYS A 366 20.85 -8.36 14.64
CA LYS A 366 20.94 -9.80 14.79
C LYS A 366 19.54 -10.39 15.00
N PRO A 367 19.20 -11.51 14.34
CA PRO A 367 17.94 -12.20 14.60
C PRO A 367 17.85 -12.63 16.07
N PRO A 368 16.74 -12.38 16.77
CA PRO A 368 16.55 -12.90 18.11
C PRO A 368 16.53 -14.43 18.12
N THR A 369 17.10 -15.00 19.15
CA THR A 369 17.02 -16.45 19.39
C THR A 369 15.64 -16.87 19.89
N ALA A 370 15.30 -18.15 19.77
CA ALA A 370 14.05 -18.67 20.32
C ALA A 370 13.97 -18.47 21.85
N GLN A 371 15.11 -18.60 22.55
CA GLN A 371 15.22 -18.38 23.98
C GLN A 371 14.91 -16.93 24.38
N GLU A 372 15.45 -15.93 23.65
CA GLU A 372 15.17 -14.51 23.90
C GLU A 372 13.70 -14.18 23.71
N ALA A 373 13.08 -14.67 22.63
CA ALA A 373 11.66 -14.50 22.37
C ALA A 373 10.79 -15.15 23.47
N PHE A 374 11.16 -16.34 23.92
CA PHE A 374 10.45 -17.04 24.99
C PHE A 374 10.53 -16.27 26.32
N GLN A 375 11.72 -15.76 26.68
CA GLN A 375 11.87 -14.94 27.89
C GLN A 375 11.08 -13.63 27.81
N ALA A 376 11.03 -13.00 26.64
CA ALA A 376 10.23 -11.80 26.43
C ALA A 376 8.72 -12.09 26.61
N LYS A 377 8.19 -13.17 26.02
CA LYS A 377 6.80 -13.62 26.22
C LYS A 377 6.48 -13.88 27.68
N LYS A 378 7.36 -14.60 28.39
CA LYS A 378 7.20 -14.86 29.83
C LYS A 378 7.07 -13.56 30.62
N LYS A 379 7.97 -12.60 30.36
CA LYS A 379 7.95 -11.30 31.03
C LYS A 379 6.65 -10.54 30.80
N VAL A 380 6.13 -10.58 29.57
CA VAL A 380 4.84 -9.94 29.21
C VAL A 380 3.68 -10.63 29.91
N ALA A 381 3.65 -11.97 29.91
CA ALA A 381 2.61 -12.75 30.56
C ALA A 381 2.58 -12.48 32.09
N LEU A 382 3.73 -12.45 32.75
CA LEU A 382 3.82 -12.13 34.18
C LEU A 382 3.32 -10.73 34.48
N LYS A 383 3.77 -9.71 33.71
CA LYS A 383 3.27 -8.33 33.87
C LYS A 383 1.77 -8.22 33.65
N LYS A 384 1.22 -8.98 32.69
CA LYS A 384 -0.23 -9.01 32.46
C LYS A 384 -0.95 -9.59 33.66
N ILE A 385 -0.49 -10.71 34.20
CA ILE A 385 -1.06 -11.35 35.38
C ILE A 385 -1.01 -10.35 36.57
N GLU A 386 0.13 -9.72 36.84
CA GLU A 386 0.27 -8.71 37.91
C GLU A 386 -0.73 -7.57 37.76
N ARG A 387 -0.88 -7.02 36.52
CA ARG A 387 -1.83 -5.95 36.22
C ARG A 387 -3.27 -6.40 36.42
N ASP A 388 -3.63 -7.60 35.89
CA ASP A 388 -4.99 -8.13 35.96
C ASP A 388 -5.38 -8.42 37.44
N PHE A 389 -4.42 -8.82 38.27
CA PHE A 389 -4.65 -8.95 39.73
C PHE A 389 -4.76 -7.61 40.47
N ALA A 390 -4.17 -6.54 39.95
CA ALA A 390 -4.31 -5.20 40.52
C ALA A 390 -5.62 -4.52 40.16
N ASP A 391 -6.31 -4.98 39.10
CA ASP A 391 -7.58 -4.43 38.61
C ASP A 391 -8.77 -5.02 39.40
N GLU A 392 -9.47 -4.16 40.16
CA GLU A 392 -10.63 -4.55 40.97
C GLU A 392 -11.78 -5.09 40.10
N ALA A 393 -12.02 -4.54 38.91
CA ALA A 393 -13.07 -4.99 38.01
C ALA A 393 -12.80 -6.42 37.50
N ILE A 394 -11.53 -6.76 37.26
CA ILE A 394 -11.12 -8.11 36.88
C ILE A 394 -11.21 -9.06 38.07
N ARG A 395 -10.74 -8.63 39.24
CA ARG A 395 -10.78 -9.45 40.46
C ARG A 395 -12.18 -9.81 40.89
N SER A 396 -13.17 -8.89 40.76
CA SER A 396 -14.56 -9.19 41.09
C SER A 396 -15.17 -10.35 40.30
N ASN A 397 -14.63 -10.65 39.11
CA ASN A 397 -15.04 -11.81 38.34
C ASN A 397 -14.49 -13.14 38.91
N PHE A 398 -13.42 -13.11 39.73
CA PHE A 398 -12.81 -14.30 40.32
C PHE A 398 -13.75 -14.98 41.33
N ASP A 399 -14.63 -14.20 42.01
CA ASP A 399 -15.58 -14.74 42.99
C ASP A 399 -16.52 -15.80 42.38
N LYS A 400 -16.80 -15.72 41.08
CA LYS A 400 -17.61 -16.72 40.37
C LYS A 400 -17.01 -18.12 40.36
N PHE A 401 -15.68 -18.20 40.47
CA PHE A 401 -14.89 -19.44 40.41
C PHE A 401 -14.38 -19.90 41.77
N LYS A 402 -14.76 -19.22 42.87
CA LYS A 402 -14.20 -19.46 44.21
C LYS A 402 -14.38 -20.90 44.67
N GLY A 403 -15.56 -21.51 44.41
CA GLY A 403 -15.83 -22.89 44.80
C GLY A 403 -14.97 -23.90 44.05
N ASP A 404 -14.72 -23.69 42.77
CA ASP A 404 -13.89 -24.57 41.95
C ASP A 404 -12.40 -24.36 42.26
N ALA A 405 -12.00 -23.12 42.55
CA ALA A 405 -10.64 -22.82 42.98
C ALA A 405 -10.27 -23.52 44.30
N VAL A 406 -11.23 -23.60 45.26
CA VAL A 406 -11.01 -24.34 46.53
C VAL A 406 -10.81 -25.83 46.26
N LYS A 407 -11.59 -26.47 45.37
CA LYS A 407 -11.41 -27.88 45.00
C LYS A 407 -10.04 -28.10 44.37
N LEU A 408 -9.64 -27.27 43.41
CA LEU A 408 -8.35 -27.38 42.75
C LEU A 408 -7.19 -27.20 43.74
N ALA A 409 -7.32 -26.28 44.69
CA ALA A 409 -6.29 -26.06 45.72
C ALA A 409 -6.16 -27.20 46.76
N GLN A 410 -7.15 -28.11 46.83
CA GLN A 410 -7.06 -29.36 47.61
C GLN A 410 -6.26 -30.47 46.92
N GLU A 411 -6.26 -30.44 45.57
CA GLU A 411 -5.63 -31.49 44.74
C GLU A 411 -4.24 -31.06 44.25
N PHE A 412 -4.02 -29.77 44.02
CA PHE A 412 -2.79 -29.23 43.42
C PHE A 412 -2.22 -28.11 44.28
N THR A 413 -0.92 -28.04 44.31
CA THR A 413 -0.21 -26.96 45.01
C THR A 413 -0.37 -25.63 44.24
N PRO A 414 -0.28 -24.47 44.91
CA PRO A 414 -0.28 -23.17 44.26
C PRO A 414 0.80 -23.03 43.18
N GLU A 415 1.94 -23.67 43.36
CA GLU A 415 3.05 -23.69 42.40
C GLU A 415 2.66 -24.47 41.14
N GLU A 416 2.07 -25.65 41.24
CA GLU A 416 1.60 -26.44 40.10
C GLU A 416 0.51 -25.70 39.31
N LEU A 417 -0.42 -25.05 40.00
CA LEU A 417 -1.45 -24.23 39.35
C LEU A 417 -0.85 -23.02 38.63
N ALA A 418 0.14 -22.34 39.23
CA ALA A 418 0.83 -21.23 38.60
C ALA A 418 1.62 -21.69 37.38
N LEU A 419 2.32 -22.83 37.44
CA LEU A 419 3.04 -23.42 36.32
C LEU A 419 2.10 -23.79 35.19
N TYR A 420 0.93 -24.36 35.50
CA TYR A 420 -0.09 -24.69 34.51
C TYR A 420 -0.63 -23.43 33.81
N ILE A 421 -0.99 -22.38 34.56
CA ILE A 421 -1.46 -21.12 34.01
C ILE A 421 -0.41 -20.48 33.10
N LEU A 422 0.84 -20.46 33.52
CA LEU A 422 1.93 -19.94 32.71
C LEU A 422 2.13 -20.76 31.43
N SER A 423 2.02 -22.09 31.49
CA SER A 423 2.15 -22.96 30.31
C SER A 423 1.02 -22.75 29.29
N LEU A 424 -0.18 -22.41 29.74
CA LEU A 424 -1.31 -22.04 28.86
C LEU A 424 -1.13 -20.64 28.22
N THR A 425 -0.48 -19.73 28.96
CA THR A 425 -0.33 -18.32 28.53
C THR A 425 0.87 -18.13 27.61
N VAL A 426 1.96 -18.90 27.87
CA VAL A 426 3.22 -18.77 27.12
C VAL A 426 3.50 -20.07 26.39
N GLN A 427 3.23 -20.05 25.08
CA GLN A 427 3.53 -21.20 24.22
C GLN A 427 5.05 -21.41 24.11
N ASP A 428 5.47 -22.66 24.34
CA ASP A 428 6.86 -23.07 24.14
C ASP A 428 7.22 -22.99 22.65
N PRO A 429 8.33 -22.32 22.28
CA PRO A 429 8.80 -22.25 20.90
C PRO A 429 9.04 -23.62 20.25
N GLU A 430 9.38 -24.65 21.05
CA GLU A 430 9.62 -26.01 20.55
C GLU A 430 8.32 -26.74 20.17
N THR A 431 7.20 -26.38 20.76
CA THR A 431 5.89 -26.98 20.50
C THR A 431 5.06 -26.19 19.49
N MET A 432 5.55 -25.02 19.07
CA MET A 432 4.84 -24.21 18.07
C MET A 432 4.76 -24.91 16.72
N PRO A 433 3.60 -24.81 16.02
CA PRO A 433 3.45 -25.39 14.69
C PRO A 433 4.44 -24.75 13.72
N GLU A 434 5.08 -25.56 12.88
CA GLU A 434 5.91 -25.04 11.79
C GLU A 434 5.02 -24.33 10.76
N VAL A 435 5.38 -23.11 10.41
CA VAL A 435 4.69 -22.31 9.40
C VAL A 435 5.60 -22.17 8.19
N GLU A 436 5.28 -22.88 7.12
CA GLU A 436 5.98 -22.72 5.86
C GLU A 436 5.34 -21.60 5.02
N ILE A 437 6.12 -20.58 4.72
CA ILE A 437 5.77 -19.53 3.77
C ILE A 437 6.41 -19.87 2.43
N ALA A 438 5.59 -19.95 1.37
CA ALA A 438 6.07 -20.32 0.03
C ALA A 438 7.16 -19.36 -0.44
N ARG A 439 8.24 -19.92 -1.02
CA ARG A 439 9.35 -19.11 -1.53
C ARG A 439 8.90 -18.30 -2.74
N GLU A 440 9.25 -17.03 -2.75
CA GLU A 440 9.09 -16.17 -3.93
C GLU A 440 10.40 -16.10 -4.72
N LYS A 441 10.24 -15.86 -6.03
CA LYS A 441 11.42 -15.64 -6.88
C LYS A 441 12.15 -14.38 -6.42
N PRO A 442 13.49 -14.43 -6.28
CA PRO A 442 14.27 -13.25 -5.94
C PRO A 442 14.09 -12.16 -7.00
N LEU A 443 14.20 -10.91 -6.58
CA LEU A 443 14.14 -9.78 -7.49
C LEU A 443 15.28 -9.87 -8.51
N PRO A 444 15.04 -9.61 -9.81
CA PRO A 444 16.09 -9.59 -10.82
C PRO A 444 17.02 -8.41 -10.53
N PHE A 445 18.18 -8.69 -9.96
CA PHE A 445 19.24 -7.71 -9.78
C PHE A 445 19.94 -7.52 -11.14
N LYS A 446 19.68 -6.39 -11.82
CA LYS A 446 20.54 -5.92 -12.90
C LYS A 446 21.54 -4.94 -12.27
N PRO A 447 22.83 -5.29 -12.14
CA PRO A 447 23.83 -4.31 -11.78
C PRO A 447 23.79 -3.23 -12.86
N SER A 448 23.55 -1.97 -12.45
CA SER A 448 23.73 -0.83 -13.35
C SER A 448 25.19 -0.85 -13.81
N GLY A 449 25.41 -1.22 -15.06
CA GLY A 449 26.73 -1.28 -15.66
C GLY A 449 27.34 0.11 -15.74
N GLY A 450 28.03 0.48 -14.69
CA GLY A 450 29.05 1.53 -14.72
C GLY A 450 30.29 0.99 -15.42
N GLY A 451 30.28 1.01 -16.74
CA GLY A 451 31.47 0.71 -17.53
C GLY A 451 32.48 1.83 -17.39
N PHE A 452 33.35 1.76 -16.41
CA PHE A 452 34.62 2.47 -16.47
C PHE A 452 35.57 1.67 -17.35
N GLY A 453 35.72 2.12 -18.59
CA GLY A 453 36.74 1.66 -19.52
C GLY A 453 38.13 1.85 -18.96
N GLY A 454 38.73 0.81 -18.46
CA GLY A 454 40.17 0.72 -18.20
C GLY A 454 40.90 0.38 -19.49
N LYS A 455 41.43 1.37 -20.19
CA LYS A 455 42.52 1.19 -21.17
C LYS A 455 43.77 0.84 -20.40
N GLY A 456 44.42 -0.23 -20.84
CA GLY A 456 45.86 -0.36 -20.58
C GLY A 456 46.36 -1.81 -20.41
N GLY A 457 47.18 -2.27 -21.36
CA GLY A 457 48.07 -3.36 -21.09
C GLY A 457 48.42 -4.25 -22.29
N ARG A 458 49.38 -3.80 -23.05
CA ARG A 458 50.12 -4.58 -24.08
C ARG A 458 50.80 -5.82 -23.48
N GLY A 459 50.89 -6.89 -24.27
CA GLY A 459 52.09 -7.72 -24.24
C GLY A 459 51.88 -9.21 -24.35
N GLY A 460 52.47 -9.81 -25.44
CA GLY A 460 53.01 -11.15 -25.33
C GLY A 460 52.46 -12.23 -26.24
N ASN A 461 52.90 -12.19 -27.42
CA ASN A 461 53.25 -13.15 -28.46
C ASN A 461 53.71 -14.57 -28.03
N ARG A 462 53.32 -15.59 -28.79
CA ARG A 462 53.91 -16.90 -29.18
C ARG A 462 52.82 -17.98 -29.10
N GLY A 463 52.42 -18.67 -30.20
CA GLY A 463 53.12 -19.18 -31.33
C GLY A 463 52.85 -20.67 -31.47
N ARG A 464 52.62 -21.11 -32.68
CA ARG A 464 52.59 -22.48 -33.23
C ARG A 464 51.26 -23.18 -33.39
N ASP A 465 50.81 -23.22 -34.58
CA ASP A 465 51.10 -24.15 -35.72
C ASP A 465 50.30 -25.46 -35.63
N ASN A 466 49.46 -25.71 -36.56
CA ASN A 466 49.47 -26.65 -37.66
C ASN A 466 48.05 -27.09 -38.09
N ASN A 467 47.64 -26.70 -39.24
CA ASN A 467 47.71 -27.40 -40.54
C ASN A 467 46.52 -28.31 -40.92
N ARG A 468 45.96 -27.97 -42.04
CA ARG A 468 45.52 -28.74 -43.24
C ARG A 468 44.03 -28.67 -43.58
N ARG A 469 43.88 -27.96 -44.71
CA ARG A 469 43.34 -28.42 -46.05
C ARG A 469 41.85 -28.77 -46.05
N GLY A 470 41.08 -28.21 -46.85
CA GLY A 470 40.86 -27.92 -48.25
C GLY A 470 39.39 -27.65 -48.45
N GLY A 471 38.84 -26.83 -49.29
CA GLY A 471 39.10 -26.61 -50.63
C GLY A 471 37.78 -26.59 -51.39
N TYR A 472 37.67 -25.65 -52.32
CA TYR A 472 36.70 -25.52 -53.44
C TYR A 472 35.37 -24.77 -53.14
N ARG A 473 35.26 -23.50 -53.63
CA ARG A 473 34.96 -22.96 -54.96
C ARG A 473 33.51 -23.16 -55.43
N GLY A 474 32.93 -22.03 -55.83
CA GLY A 474 31.94 -21.88 -56.91
C GLY A 474 30.76 -21.03 -56.42
N ASP A 475 30.66 -19.84 -56.62
CA ASP A 475 30.56 -18.86 -57.71
C ASP A 475 29.14 -18.80 -58.32
N ARG A 476 28.65 -17.61 -58.40
CA ARG A 476 27.76 -16.99 -59.38
C ARG A 476 26.23 -17.05 -59.25
N ASN A 477 25.74 -15.88 -59.00
CA ASN A 477 24.89 -15.06 -59.91
C ASN A 477 23.38 -15.26 -59.94
N ARG A 478 22.76 -14.14 -59.64
CA ARG A 478 21.80 -13.36 -60.48
C ARG A 478 20.35 -13.83 -60.59
N ASP A 479 19.61 -12.88 -60.26
CA ASP A 479 18.53 -12.21 -61.00
C ASP A 479 17.09 -12.71 -60.89
N ASP A 480 16.31 -11.78 -60.45
CA ASP A 480 15.11 -11.21 -61.08
C ASP A 480 13.73 -11.89 -60.99
N ARG A 481 12.83 -11.04 -60.56
CA ARG A 481 11.47 -10.77 -61.06
C ARG A 481 10.28 -11.65 -60.64
N ASP A 482 9.41 -10.90 -60.06
CA ASP A 482 8.03 -10.65 -60.52
C ASP A 482 6.89 -11.62 -60.17
N GLY A 483 5.89 -11.01 -59.59
CA GLY A 483 4.53 -11.13 -60.08
C GLY A 483 3.62 -12.18 -59.47
N GLY A 484 2.58 -11.70 -58.81
CA GLY A 484 1.36 -12.49 -58.86
C GLY A 484 0.39 -12.40 -57.70
N ARG A 485 -0.44 -11.37 -57.73
CA ARG A 485 -1.75 -11.37 -57.07
C ARG A 485 -2.53 -12.65 -57.31
N ARG A 486 -3.27 -13.11 -56.30
CA ARG A 486 -4.68 -13.54 -56.51
C ARG A 486 -5.44 -13.69 -55.17
N ASP A 487 -6.47 -12.90 -55.06
CA ASP A 487 -7.69 -13.07 -54.24
C ASP A 487 -8.28 -14.47 -54.39
N PHE A 488 -8.89 -14.99 -53.34
CA PHE A 488 -10.20 -15.63 -53.47
C PHE A 488 -11.03 -15.61 -52.17
N LYS A 489 -12.25 -15.20 -52.40
CA LYS A 489 -13.40 -14.93 -51.51
C LYS A 489 -14.01 -16.21 -50.89
N ARG A 490 -14.63 -15.96 -49.68
CA ARG A 490 -15.99 -16.38 -49.27
C ARG A 490 -16.34 -17.90 -49.23
N LYS A 491 -16.83 -18.35 -48.06
CA LYS A 491 -18.27 -18.63 -47.89
C LYS A 491 -18.63 -19.00 -46.42
N SER A 492 -19.66 -18.34 -45.99
CA SER A 492 -20.49 -18.63 -44.83
C SER A 492 -21.32 -19.91 -45.01
N LYS A 493 -21.67 -20.58 -43.88
CA LYS A 493 -23.02 -21.13 -43.71
C LYS A 493 -23.36 -21.41 -42.25
N LYS A 494 -24.48 -20.85 -41.85
CA LYS A 494 -25.35 -21.17 -40.71
C LYS A 494 -25.83 -22.63 -40.78
N ASN A 495 -26.07 -23.26 -39.63
CA ASN A 495 -27.41 -23.79 -39.33
C ASN A 495 -27.54 -24.20 -37.85
N SER A 496 -28.66 -23.76 -37.33
CA SER A 496 -29.32 -24.09 -36.09
C SER A 496 -30.00 -25.46 -36.15
N ARG A 497 -30.19 -26.15 -35.01
CA ARG A 497 -31.46 -26.70 -34.49
C ARG A 497 -31.21 -27.74 -33.41
N ASP A 498 -31.79 -27.47 -32.27
CA ASP A 498 -32.54 -28.23 -31.30
C ASP A 498 -32.56 -29.77 -31.43
N PHE A 499 -32.41 -30.48 -30.33
CA PHE A 499 -33.45 -31.32 -29.74
C PHE A 499 -33.02 -32.01 -28.42
N GLU A 500 -33.95 -32.04 -27.51
CA GLU A 500 -34.17 -32.63 -26.23
C GLU A 500 -33.57 -34.00 -25.82
N ASN A 501 -33.21 -34.04 -24.53
CA ASN A 501 -33.73 -34.96 -23.49
C ASN A 501 -33.47 -36.46 -23.60
N ARG A 502 -32.78 -36.98 -22.61
CA ARG A 502 -33.05 -38.14 -21.74
C ARG A 502 -31.82 -38.74 -21.11
N GLY A 503 -31.64 -38.60 -19.81
CA GLY A 503 -31.88 -39.67 -18.85
C GLY A 503 -30.71 -40.62 -18.58
N ASN A 504 -30.16 -40.51 -17.38
CA ASN A 504 -29.83 -41.61 -16.46
C ASN A 504 -28.41 -42.22 -16.42
N LYS A 505 -27.93 -42.21 -15.16
CA LYS A 505 -26.99 -43.09 -14.48
C LYS A 505 -25.55 -42.68 -14.30
N ARG A 506 -25.25 -42.38 -13.02
CA ARG A 506 -23.92 -42.31 -12.39
C ARG A 506 -23.14 -43.63 -12.55
N PRO A 507 -21.79 -43.59 -12.51
CA PRO A 507 -21.16 -43.84 -11.20
C PRO A 507 -20.01 -42.91 -10.84
N HIS A 508 -19.78 -42.86 -9.54
CA HIS A 508 -18.70 -42.21 -8.82
C HIS A 508 -17.31 -42.28 -9.44
N ARG A 509 -16.64 -41.14 -9.54
CA ARG A 509 -15.18 -41.06 -9.43
C ARG A 509 -14.82 -39.83 -8.62
N THR A 510 -14.23 -40.08 -7.46
CA THR A 510 -13.58 -39.13 -6.55
C THR A 510 -12.48 -38.36 -7.29
N SER A 511 -12.69 -37.08 -7.51
CA SER A 511 -11.63 -36.17 -7.87
C SER A 511 -11.09 -35.51 -6.59
N SER A 512 -9.86 -35.86 -6.25
CA SER A 512 -9.07 -35.19 -5.23
C SER A 512 -8.92 -33.70 -5.57
N GLU A 513 -9.56 -32.83 -4.80
CA GLU A 513 -9.26 -31.42 -4.77
C GLU A 513 -7.81 -31.23 -4.28
N LYS A 514 -6.95 -30.74 -5.15
CA LYS A 514 -5.65 -30.19 -4.75
C LYS A 514 -5.92 -28.92 -3.94
N LYS A 515 -5.96 -29.04 -2.62
CA LYS A 515 -5.89 -27.91 -1.72
C LYS A 515 -4.53 -27.22 -1.90
N ASN A 516 -4.58 -25.95 -2.21
CA ASN A 516 -3.42 -25.06 -2.34
C ASN A 516 -2.47 -25.19 -1.14
N GLY A 517 -1.20 -25.43 -1.47
CA GLY A 517 -0.10 -25.82 -0.61
C GLY A 517 0.24 -24.93 0.57
N PHE A 518 -0.43 -25.19 1.68
CA PHE A 518 0.01 -24.78 3.01
C PHE A 518 0.15 -26.07 3.83
N VAL A 519 1.38 -26.38 4.26
CA VAL A 519 1.68 -27.59 5.05
C VAL A 519 1.94 -27.17 6.48
N ILE A 520 1.06 -27.62 7.37
CA ILE A 520 1.27 -27.56 8.83
C ILE A 520 1.87 -28.92 9.22
N ARG A 521 3.09 -28.93 9.74
CA ARG A 521 3.68 -30.12 10.33
C ARG A 521 3.74 -29.96 11.85
N ASN A 522 3.04 -30.82 12.56
CA ASN A 522 3.23 -30.96 14.00
C ASN A 522 4.48 -31.81 14.27
N LYS A 523 5.35 -31.34 15.14
CA LYS A 523 6.61 -32.03 15.56
C LYS A 523 6.40 -33.38 16.27
N GLY A 524 5.18 -33.93 16.32
CA GLY A 524 4.83 -35.12 17.10
C GLY A 524 4.68 -36.43 16.34
N ASP A 525 4.71 -36.43 15.00
CA ASP A 525 4.59 -37.66 14.21
C ASP A 525 5.99 -38.13 13.72
N LYS A 526 6.63 -38.93 14.56
CA LYS A 526 7.65 -39.91 14.17
C LYS A 526 7.19 -41.29 14.55
#